data_cea818b1b2c7f5ecd170802bc08197bc
#
_entry.id   cea818b1b2c7f5ecd170802bc08197bc
#
_cell.length_a   1.000
_cell.length_b   1.000
_cell.length_c   1.000
_cell.angle_alpha   90.00
_cell.angle_beta   90.00
_cell.angle_gamma   90.00
#
_symmetry.space_group_name_H-M   'P 1'
#
loop_
_entity.id
_entity.type
_entity.pdbx_description
1 polymer ?
#
loop_
_entity_poly.entity_id
_entity_poly.type
_entity_poly.pdbx_seq_one_letter_code
_entity_poly.pdbx_strand_id
1 'polypeptide(L)'
;MNSPDREDAITLSILEAIDERSDLTQRGLAHRTGVALGLANSYLKRCARKGLVKVQQAPANRYLYYLTPRGFAEKSRLTAQYLSYSLRFYAKASASCDEVMEQFVAANVEEFGVRGSSELGEIAILRARARGLEVGEVVDPACAGSSLGGHTVVAQNSDALPVEHWLVTDLRSPQSTYDELCDSFG
;
A
#
# COMPACT_ATOMS: atom_id res chain seq x y z
N MET A 1 -3.44 -10.68 -3.48
CA MET A 1 -2.88 -11.02 -2.15
C MET A 1 -3.52 -12.32 -1.70
N ASN A 2 -2.74 -13.38 -1.49
CA ASN A 2 -3.26 -14.71 -1.10
C ASN A 2 -3.94 -14.67 0.27
N SER A 3 -4.95 -15.53 0.48
CA SER A 3 -5.69 -15.62 1.77
C SER A 3 -4.82 -15.65 3.04
N PRO A 4 -3.69 -16.38 3.11
CA PRO A 4 -2.82 -16.40 4.29
C PRO A 4 -2.19 -15.03 4.59
N ASP A 5 -1.74 -14.30 3.58
CA ASP A 5 -1.12 -12.97 3.74
C ASP A 5 -2.11 -11.95 4.33
N ARG A 6 -3.37 -12.03 3.92
CA ARG A 6 -4.43 -11.16 4.46
C ARG A 6 -4.75 -11.49 5.92
N GLU A 7 -4.74 -12.78 6.29
CA GLU A 7 -4.94 -13.21 7.68
C GLU A 7 -3.82 -12.71 8.59
N ASP A 8 -2.58 -12.85 8.16
CA ASP A 8 -1.41 -12.39 8.90
C ASP A 8 -1.39 -10.87 9.04
N ALA A 9 -1.75 -10.13 7.98
CA ALA A 9 -1.87 -8.66 8.02
C ALA A 9 -2.93 -8.18 9.03
N ILE A 10 -4.12 -8.79 9.03
CA ILE A 10 -5.18 -8.45 10.01
C ILE A 10 -4.74 -8.82 11.43
N THR A 11 -4.09 -9.98 11.59
CA THR A 11 -3.58 -10.40 12.89
C THR A 11 -2.54 -9.42 13.42
N LEU A 12 -1.59 -9.01 12.58
CA LEU A 12 -0.56 -8.01 12.92
C LEU A 12 -1.21 -6.69 13.35
N SER A 13 -2.12 -6.13 12.55
CA SER A 13 -2.82 -4.87 12.86
C SER A 13 -3.56 -4.91 14.20
N ILE A 14 -4.17 -6.05 14.55
CA ILE A 14 -4.84 -6.23 15.85
C ILE A 14 -3.83 -6.25 16.98
N LEU A 15 -2.70 -6.97 16.84
CA LEU A 15 -1.67 -7.04 17.87
C LEU A 15 -1.00 -5.67 18.07
N GLU A 16 -0.75 -4.92 17.01
CA GLU A 16 -0.23 -3.54 17.05
C GLU A 16 -1.19 -2.60 17.78
N ALA A 17 -2.46 -2.61 17.42
CA ALA A 17 -3.47 -1.77 18.05
C ALA A 17 -3.60 -2.04 19.56
N ILE A 18 -3.50 -3.31 19.98
CA ILE A 18 -3.56 -3.71 21.40
C ILE A 18 -2.27 -3.31 22.15
N ASP A 19 -1.11 -3.40 21.50
CA ASP A 19 0.17 -3.00 22.08
C ASP A 19 0.22 -1.50 22.37
N GLU A 20 -0.33 -0.70 21.48
CA GLU A 20 -0.41 0.75 21.65
C GLU A 20 -1.43 1.18 22.71
N ARG A 21 -2.57 0.47 22.81
CA ARG A 21 -3.66 0.80 23.73
C ARG A 21 -4.40 -0.42 24.22
N SER A 22 -4.36 -0.66 25.51
CA SER A 22 -5.05 -1.79 26.17
C SER A 22 -6.56 -1.57 26.36
N ASP A 23 -7.05 -0.33 26.32
CA ASP A 23 -8.43 0.07 26.62
C ASP A 23 -9.34 0.21 25.38
N LEU A 24 -8.92 -0.35 24.26
CA LEU A 24 -9.67 -0.29 23.01
C LEU A 24 -11.02 -1.02 23.12
N THR A 25 -12.07 -0.36 22.66
CA THR A 25 -13.33 -1.08 22.41
C THR A 25 -13.24 -1.93 21.15
N GLN A 26 -14.06 -2.96 21.03
CA GLN A 26 -14.11 -3.77 19.80
C GLN A 26 -14.43 -2.94 18.55
N ARG A 27 -15.27 -1.88 18.69
CA ARG A 27 -15.55 -0.94 17.60
C ARG A 27 -14.35 -0.06 17.28
N GLY A 28 -13.63 0.42 18.31
CA GLY A 28 -12.37 1.15 18.13
C GLY A 28 -11.29 0.32 17.46
N LEU A 29 -11.20 -0.96 17.83
CA LEU A 29 -10.29 -1.91 17.19
C LEU A 29 -10.62 -2.10 15.70
N ALA A 30 -11.89 -2.31 15.36
CA ALA A 30 -12.36 -2.45 13.98
C ALA A 30 -12.04 -1.20 13.14
N HIS A 31 -12.28 0.00 13.70
CA HIS A 31 -11.96 1.25 13.04
C HIS A 31 -10.46 1.42 12.79
N ARG A 32 -9.61 1.11 13.77
CA ARG A 32 -8.14 1.22 13.64
C ARG A 32 -7.55 0.24 12.64
N THR A 33 -8.09 -0.98 12.59
CA THR A 33 -7.61 -2.02 11.67
C THR A 33 -8.22 -1.94 10.27
N GLY A 34 -9.17 -1.02 10.04
CA GLY A 34 -9.84 -0.85 8.75
C GLY A 34 -10.70 -2.05 8.32
N VAL A 35 -11.11 -2.92 9.26
CA VAL A 35 -11.93 -4.09 8.96
C VAL A 35 -13.33 -4.02 9.59
N ALA A 36 -14.27 -4.78 9.03
CA ALA A 36 -15.62 -4.87 9.60
C ALA A 36 -15.59 -5.39 11.06
N LEU A 37 -16.47 -4.87 11.92
CA LEU A 37 -16.55 -5.20 13.33
C LEU A 37 -16.61 -6.72 13.61
N GLY A 38 -17.41 -7.45 12.83
CA GLY A 38 -17.53 -8.90 12.97
C GLY A 38 -16.21 -9.63 12.68
N LEU A 39 -15.46 -9.14 11.71
CA LEU A 39 -14.15 -9.69 11.33
C LEU A 39 -13.11 -9.38 12.42
N ALA A 40 -13.03 -8.14 12.89
CA ALA A 40 -12.14 -7.74 13.99
C ALA A 40 -12.38 -8.61 15.23
N ASN A 41 -13.66 -8.83 15.60
CA ASN A 41 -14.03 -9.68 16.73
C ASN A 41 -13.64 -11.15 16.54
N SER A 42 -13.80 -11.68 15.33
CA SER A 42 -13.39 -13.05 15.01
C SER A 42 -11.87 -13.23 15.20
N TYR A 43 -11.07 -12.31 14.68
CA TYR A 43 -9.61 -12.35 14.84
C TYR A 43 -9.17 -12.11 16.28
N LEU A 44 -9.78 -11.18 17.00
CA LEU A 44 -9.51 -10.94 18.42
C LEU A 44 -9.75 -12.21 19.25
N LYS A 45 -10.87 -12.90 19.04
CA LYS A 45 -11.17 -14.18 19.69
C LYS A 45 -10.16 -15.27 19.31
N ARG A 46 -9.69 -15.29 18.07
CA ARG A 46 -8.65 -16.20 17.58
C ARG A 46 -7.31 -15.92 18.28
N CYS A 47 -6.91 -14.65 18.39
CA CYS A 47 -5.71 -14.23 19.11
C CYS A 47 -5.77 -14.63 20.60
N ALA A 48 -6.92 -14.43 21.25
CA ALA A 48 -7.11 -14.86 22.64
C ALA A 48 -7.02 -16.39 22.78
N ARG A 49 -7.67 -17.16 21.91
CA ARG A 49 -7.59 -18.64 21.92
C ARG A 49 -6.17 -19.17 21.66
N LYS A 50 -5.39 -18.48 20.82
CA LYS A 50 -3.99 -18.82 20.57
C LYS A 50 -3.05 -18.39 21.71
N GLY A 51 -3.56 -17.72 22.75
CA GLY A 51 -2.78 -17.20 23.85
C GLY A 51 -1.87 -16.02 23.49
N LEU A 52 -2.20 -15.30 22.42
CA LEU A 52 -1.46 -14.10 22.00
C LEU A 52 -1.94 -12.86 22.75
N VAL A 53 -3.22 -12.83 23.12
CA VAL A 53 -3.88 -11.72 23.81
C VAL A 53 -4.53 -12.22 25.08
N LYS A 54 -4.29 -11.53 26.19
CA LYS A 54 -5.01 -11.70 27.46
C LYS A 54 -6.15 -10.69 27.49
N VAL A 55 -7.36 -11.16 27.81
CA VAL A 55 -8.55 -10.34 27.99
C VAL A 55 -8.84 -10.25 29.49
N GLN A 56 -9.00 -9.04 29.99
CA GLN A 56 -9.34 -8.76 31.39
C GLN A 56 -10.60 -7.92 31.45
N GLN A 57 -11.57 -8.34 32.25
CA GLN A 57 -12.76 -7.52 32.53
C GLN A 57 -12.42 -6.44 33.54
N ALA A 58 -12.82 -5.20 33.25
CA ALA A 58 -12.65 -4.05 34.12
C ALA A 58 -14.03 -3.55 34.62
N PRO A 59 -14.08 -2.74 35.69
CA PRO A 59 -15.32 -2.10 36.15
C PRO A 59 -16.09 -1.41 35.03
N ALA A 60 -17.39 -1.33 35.15
CA ALA A 60 -18.33 -0.80 34.15
C ALA A 60 -18.42 -1.63 32.85
N ASN A 61 -18.30 -2.98 32.96
CA ASN A 61 -18.42 -3.93 31.84
C ASN A 61 -17.51 -3.65 30.66
N ARG A 62 -16.32 -3.09 30.91
CA ARG A 62 -15.28 -2.86 29.92
C ARG A 62 -14.32 -4.05 29.86
N TYR A 63 -13.70 -4.24 28.69
CA TYR A 63 -12.65 -5.21 28.50
C TYR A 63 -11.34 -4.48 28.24
N LEU A 64 -10.28 -4.97 28.84
CA LEU A 64 -8.90 -4.56 28.59
C LEU A 64 -8.19 -5.72 27.88
N TYR A 65 -7.37 -5.38 26.90
CA TYR A 65 -6.63 -6.33 26.08
C TYR A 65 -5.14 -6.09 26.28
N TYR A 66 -4.39 -7.16 26.50
CA TYR A 66 -2.94 -7.10 26.72
C TYR A 66 -2.25 -8.14 25.85
N LEU A 67 -1.10 -7.79 25.26
CA LEU A 67 -0.25 -8.80 24.65
C LEU A 67 0.37 -9.69 25.72
N THR A 68 0.38 -10.98 25.47
CA THR A 68 1.19 -11.93 26.23
C THR A 68 2.64 -11.92 25.70
N PRO A 69 3.63 -12.51 26.39
CA PRO A 69 4.97 -12.70 25.83
C PRO A 69 4.94 -13.42 24.47
N ARG A 70 4.03 -14.40 24.30
CA ARG A 70 3.80 -15.08 23.02
C ARG A 70 3.19 -14.15 21.96
N GLY A 71 2.31 -13.22 22.38
CA GLY A 71 1.74 -12.19 21.50
C GLY A 71 2.80 -11.22 20.99
N PHE A 72 3.72 -10.80 21.85
CA PHE A 72 4.86 -9.97 21.45
C PHE A 72 5.77 -10.69 20.45
N ALA A 73 6.10 -11.96 20.70
CA ALA A 73 6.91 -12.75 19.78
C ALA A 73 6.23 -12.91 18.42
N GLU A 74 4.92 -13.19 18.41
CA GLU A 74 4.15 -13.31 17.15
C GLU A 74 4.03 -11.98 16.41
N LYS A 75 3.79 -10.86 17.13
CA LYS A 75 3.82 -9.52 16.53
C LYS A 75 5.16 -9.25 15.84
N SER A 76 6.28 -9.50 16.54
CA SER A 76 7.62 -9.29 15.98
C SER A 76 7.88 -10.17 14.75
N ARG A 77 7.44 -11.43 14.78
CA ARG A 77 7.55 -12.34 13.63
C ARG A 77 6.79 -11.81 12.41
N LEU A 78 5.53 -11.40 12.62
CA LEU A 78 4.67 -10.89 11.55
C LEU A 78 5.20 -9.56 11.00
N THR A 79 5.69 -8.66 11.86
CA THR A 79 6.34 -7.40 11.44
C THR A 79 7.56 -7.67 10.56
N ALA A 80 8.44 -8.60 10.97
CA ALA A 80 9.62 -8.97 10.18
C ALA A 80 9.23 -9.60 8.82
N GLN A 81 8.19 -10.42 8.81
CA GLN A 81 7.67 -11.03 7.59
C GLN A 81 7.10 -9.96 6.64
N TYR A 82 6.28 -9.02 7.16
CA TYR A 82 5.73 -7.91 6.40
C TYR A 82 6.84 -7.02 5.80
N LEU A 83 7.83 -6.66 6.60
CA LEU A 83 8.97 -5.87 6.15
C LEU A 83 9.77 -6.58 5.07
N SER A 84 10.04 -7.86 5.24
CA SER A 84 10.76 -8.69 4.25
C SER A 84 10.00 -8.77 2.92
N TYR A 85 8.67 -8.86 2.98
CA TYR A 85 7.82 -8.85 1.79
C TYR A 85 7.86 -7.50 1.09
N SER A 86 7.70 -6.40 1.84
CA SER A 86 7.75 -5.04 1.31
C SER A 86 9.09 -4.71 0.66
N LEU A 87 10.20 -5.12 1.28
CA LEU A 87 11.53 -4.91 0.71
C LEU A 87 11.75 -5.72 -0.58
N ARG A 88 11.24 -6.95 -0.66
CA ARG A 88 11.29 -7.75 -1.90
C ARG A 88 10.45 -7.15 -3.00
N PHE A 89 9.25 -6.64 -2.68
CA PHE A 89 8.42 -5.91 -3.63
C PHE A 89 9.17 -4.68 -4.16
N TYR A 90 9.72 -3.84 -3.27
CA TYR A 90 10.48 -2.66 -3.64
C TYR A 90 11.67 -3.00 -4.56
N ALA A 91 12.46 -4.01 -4.22
CA ALA A 91 13.60 -4.44 -5.02
C ALA A 91 13.17 -4.90 -6.42
N LYS A 92 12.10 -5.71 -6.52
CA LYS A 92 11.56 -6.17 -7.81
C LYS A 92 10.98 -5.02 -8.63
N ALA A 93 10.18 -4.16 -8.03
CA ALA A 93 9.60 -2.99 -8.68
C ALA A 93 10.69 -2.03 -9.18
N SER A 94 11.72 -1.77 -8.36
CA SER A 94 12.86 -0.95 -8.76
C SER A 94 13.59 -1.52 -9.97
N ALA A 95 13.88 -2.84 -9.99
CA ALA A 95 14.52 -3.48 -11.12
C ALA A 95 13.68 -3.38 -12.39
N SER A 96 12.38 -3.64 -12.31
CA SER A 96 11.48 -3.50 -13.48
C SER A 96 11.38 -2.05 -13.97
N CYS A 97 11.33 -1.07 -13.07
CA CYS A 97 11.37 0.34 -13.46
C CYS A 97 12.71 0.68 -14.12
N ASP A 98 13.83 0.16 -13.62
CA ASP A 98 15.15 0.40 -14.19
C ASP A 98 15.24 -0.10 -15.64
N GLU A 99 14.70 -1.28 -15.94
CA GLU A 99 14.63 -1.83 -17.29
C GLU A 99 13.83 -0.93 -18.24
N VAL A 100 12.71 -0.38 -17.79
CA VAL A 100 11.89 0.55 -18.60
C VAL A 100 12.61 1.88 -18.79
N MET A 101 13.24 2.44 -17.74
CA MET A 101 14.00 3.68 -17.85
C MET A 101 15.19 3.54 -18.81
N GLU A 102 15.86 2.39 -18.82
CA GLU A 102 16.92 2.10 -19.79
C GLU A 102 16.40 2.07 -21.24
N GLN A 103 15.19 1.53 -21.47
CA GLN A 103 14.54 1.56 -22.77
C GLN A 103 14.19 3.02 -23.20
N PHE A 104 13.69 3.83 -22.27
CA PHE A 104 13.40 5.24 -22.54
C PHE A 104 14.66 6.02 -22.91
N VAL A 105 15.74 5.85 -22.15
CA VAL A 105 17.04 6.48 -22.46
C VAL A 105 17.56 6.02 -23.83
N ALA A 106 17.49 4.74 -24.16
CA ALA A 106 17.92 4.20 -25.45
C ALA A 106 17.08 4.71 -26.63
N ALA A 107 15.79 5.03 -26.38
CA ALA A 107 14.88 5.62 -27.36
C ALA A 107 14.97 7.17 -27.41
N ASN A 108 15.89 7.81 -26.66
CA ASN A 108 16.01 9.25 -26.51
C ASN A 108 14.72 9.93 -25.99
N VAL A 109 13.96 9.24 -25.15
CA VAL A 109 12.83 9.82 -24.43
C VAL A 109 13.39 10.69 -23.31
N GLU A 110 13.03 11.97 -23.30
CA GLU A 110 13.44 12.92 -22.27
C GLU A 110 12.38 13.06 -21.16
N GLU A 111 11.10 12.95 -21.58
CA GLU A 111 9.93 13.15 -20.71
C GLU A 111 8.89 12.04 -20.93
N PHE A 112 8.24 11.59 -19.85
CA PHE A 112 7.15 10.64 -19.90
C PHE A 112 6.07 10.93 -18.84
N GLY A 113 4.85 10.43 -19.05
CA GLY A 113 3.75 10.50 -18.11
C GLY A 113 3.63 9.23 -17.25
N VAL A 114 3.07 9.39 -16.08
CA VAL A 114 2.74 8.28 -15.14
C VAL A 114 1.23 8.16 -15.03
N ARG A 115 0.70 6.98 -15.34
CA ARG A 115 -0.73 6.69 -15.24
C ARG A 115 -1.01 5.75 -14.06
N GLY A 116 -1.62 6.30 -13.00
CA GLY A 116 -1.92 5.62 -11.75
C GLY A 116 -1.05 6.08 -10.57
N SER A 117 -1.69 6.58 -9.52
CA SER A 117 -1.05 7.03 -8.29
C SER A 117 -0.92 5.85 -7.31
N SER A 118 0.26 5.22 -7.28
CA SER A 118 0.56 4.05 -6.46
C SER A 118 2.00 4.06 -5.97
N GLU A 119 2.33 3.14 -5.07
CA GLU A 119 3.71 2.92 -4.60
C GLU A 119 4.66 2.57 -5.77
N LEU A 120 4.16 1.87 -6.81
CA LEU A 120 4.94 1.60 -8.02
C LEU A 120 5.24 2.89 -8.80
N GLY A 121 4.28 3.82 -8.87
CA GLY A 121 4.47 5.13 -9.49
C GLY A 121 5.52 5.96 -8.76
N GLU A 122 5.52 5.94 -7.43
CA GLU A 122 6.53 6.64 -6.63
C GLU A 122 7.94 6.07 -6.87
N ILE A 123 8.07 4.74 -6.93
CA ILE A 123 9.34 4.07 -7.29
C ILE A 123 9.77 4.46 -8.69
N ALA A 124 8.85 4.47 -9.67
CA ALA A 124 9.15 4.83 -11.05
C ALA A 124 9.68 6.27 -11.16
N ILE A 125 9.04 7.24 -10.51
CA ILE A 125 9.48 8.65 -10.46
C ILE A 125 10.88 8.76 -9.84
N LEU A 126 11.15 8.05 -8.75
CA LEU A 126 12.46 8.04 -8.11
C LEU A 126 13.54 7.48 -9.04
N ARG A 127 13.23 6.39 -9.77
CA ARG A 127 14.17 5.75 -10.71
C ARG A 127 14.42 6.59 -11.95
N ALA A 128 13.38 7.27 -12.46
CA ALA A 128 13.47 8.22 -13.57
C ALA A 128 14.42 9.38 -13.24
N ARG A 129 14.21 10.01 -12.10
CA ARG A 129 15.06 11.12 -11.63
C ARG A 129 16.52 10.71 -11.49
N ALA A 130 16.81 9.50 -11.03
CA ALA A 130 18.18 8.99 -10.92
C ALA A 130 18.88 8.82 -12.28
N ARG A 131 18.12 8.80 -13.40
CA ARG A 131 18.62 8.68 -14.77
C ARG A 131 18.49 9.95 -15.60
N GLY A 132 18.04 11.07 -14.98
CA GLY A 132 17.85 12.35 -15.64
C GLY A 132 16.64 12.38 -16.57
N LEU A 133 15.68 11.47 -16.42
CA LEU A 133 14.40 11.51 -17.13
C LEU A 133 13.42 12.42 -16.36
N GLU A 134 12.69 13.23 -17.10
CA GLU A 134 11.65 14.10 -16.54
C GLU A 134 10.29 13.40 -16.52
N VAL A 135 9.50 13.71 -15.49
CA VAL A 135 8.10 13.27 -15.41
C VAL A 135 7.21 14.46 -15.67
N GLY A 136 6.55 14.47 -16.81
CA GLY A 136 5.68 15.58 -17.23
C GLY A 136 4.38 15.62 -16.44
N GLU A 137 3.67 14.50 -16.41
CA GLU A 137 2.36 14.42 -15.76
C GLU A 137 2.21 13.14 -14.92
N VAL A 138 1.46 13.25 -13.83
CA VAL A 138 0.95 12.11 -13.06
C VAL A 138 -0.57 12.15 -13.08
N VAL A 139 -1.18 11.16 -13.71
CA VAL A 139 -2.63 11.12 -13.95
C VAL A 139 -3.28 9.96 -13.20
N ASP A 140 -4.21 10.26 -12.31
CA ASP A 140 -5.09 9.29 -11.65
C ASP A 140 -6.38 9.99 -11.22
N PRO A 141 -7.52 9.73 -11.91
CA PRO A 141 -8.80 10.37 -11.58
C PRO A 141 -9.25 10.15 -10.14
N ALA A 142 -8.92 8.99 -9.56
CA ALA A 142 -9.34 8.64 -8.19
C ALA A 142 -8.51 9.35 -7.11
N CYS A 143 -7.32 9.85 -7.46
CA CYS A 143 -6.38 10.48 -6.54
C CYS A 143 -6.08 11.93 -6.90
N ALA A 144 -6.87 12.55 -7.79
CA ALA A 144 -6.67 13.92 -8.25
C ALA A 144 -6.58 14.92 -7.09
N GLY A 145 -5.63 15.83 -7.16
CA GLY A 145 -5.32 16.80 -6.11
C GLY A 145 -4.36 16.30 -5.02
N SER A 146 -4.01 15.00 -5.02
CA SER A 146 -2.94 14.46 -4.16
C SER A 146 -1.55 14.74 -4.75
N SER A 147 -0.49 14.30 -4.06
CA SER A 147 0.89 14.39 -4.54
C SER A 147 1.52 13.01 -4.61
N LEU A 148 2.30 12.75 -5.68
CA LEU A 148 3.08 11.53 -5.86
C LEU A 148 4.51 11.91 -6.29
N GLY A 149 5.53 11.52 -5.55
CA GLY A 149 6.93 11.78 -5.88
C GLY A 149 7.28 13.26 -6.07
N GLY A 150 6.48 14.19 -5.50
CA GLY A 150 6.63 15.64 -5.64
C GLY A 150 5.82 16.24 -6.80
N HIS A 151 5.10 15.45 -7.58
CA HIS A 151 4.20 15.88 -8.65
C HIS A 151 2.76 15.96 -8.16
N THR A 152 2.00 16.94 -8.62
CA THR A 152 0.54 17.01 -8.38
C THR A 152 -0.15 15.99 -9.27
N VAL A 153 -1.00 15.14 -8.67
CA VAL A 153 -1.81 14.18 -9.42
C VAL A 153 -3.02 14.89 -10.03
N VAL A 154 -3.19 14.75 -11.34
CA VAL A 154 -4.32 15.34 -12.08
C VAL A 154 -5.35 14.29 -12.47
N ALA A 155 -6.58 14.72 -12.74
CA ALA A 155 -7.68 13.83 -13.10
C ALA A 155 -7.60 13.30 -14.53
N GLN A 156 -7.04 14.08 -15.43
CA GLN A 156 -6.93 13.78 -16.87
C GLN A 156 -5.69 14.45 -17.46
N ASN A 157 -5.28 13.97 -18.62
CA ASN A 157 -4.10 14.50 -19.33
C ASN A 157 -4.30 15.98 -19.68
N SER A 158 -3.19 16.72 -19.73
CA SER A 158 -3.18 18.10 -20.22
C SER A 158 -3.18 18.12 -21.74
N ASP A 159 -4.07 18.91 -22.33
CA ASP A 159 -4.08 19.14 -23.77
C ASP A 159 -2.97 20.12 -24.23
N ALA A 160 -2.34 20.83 -23.28
CA ALA A 160 -1.39 21.89 -23.58
C ALA A 160 0.02 21.40 -23.95
N LEU A 161 0.44 20.26 -23.39
CA LEU A 161 1.73 19.62 -23.65
C LEU A 161 1.50 18.10 -23.68
N PRO A 162 1.19 17.51 -24.84
CA PRO A 162 0.90 16.10 -24.95
C PRO A 162 2.17 15.29 -24.67
N VAL A 163 2.16 14.51 -23.58
CA VAL A 163 3.19 13.52 -23.29
C VAL A 163 2.98 12.31 -24.19
N GLU A 164 3.99 11.96 -24.98
CA GLU A 164 3.90 10.86 -25.96
C GLU A 164 4.16 9.48 -25.36
N HIS A 165 4.92 9.41 -24.26
CA HIS A 165 5.32 8.17 -23.62
C HIS A 165 4.68 8.07 -22.24
N TRP A 166 4.11 6.91 -21.94
CA TRP A 166 3.40 6.69 -20.68
C TRP A 166 3.83 5.41 -19.98
N LEU A 167 3.96 5.50 -18.67
CA LEU A 167 4.18 4.34 -17.81
C LEU A 167 2.93 4.08 -16.96
N VAL A 168 2.32 2.91 -17.15
CA VAL A 168 1.18 2.49 -16.34
C VAL A 168 1.67 1.92 -15.02
N THR A 169 1.26 2.56 -13.93
CA THR A 169 1.63 2.17 -12.55
C THR A 169 0.42 1.89 -11.66
N ASP A 170 -0.79 1.87 -12.22
CA ASP A 170 -1.99 1.51 -11.46
C ASP A 170 -1.95 0.03 -11.07
N LEU A 171 -2.00 -0.24 -9.75
CA LEU A 171 -2.01 -1.59 -9.16
C LEU A 171 -3.42 -2.13 -8.91
N ARG A 172 -4.46 -1.30 -9.06
CA ARG A 172 -5.87 -1.67 -8.83
C ARG A 172 -6.48 -2.35 -10.04
N SER A 173 -6.29 -1.73 -11.22
CA SER A 173 -6.88 -2.16 -12.49
C SER A 173 -5.92 -1.88 -13.66
N PRO A 174 -4.71 -2.46 -13.68
CA PRO A 174 -3.66 -2.09 -14.63
C PRO A 174 -4.08 -2.28 -16.09
N GLN A 175 -4.84 -3.33 -16.40
CA GLN A 175 -5.30 -3.60 -17.76
C GLN A 175 -6.31 -2.55 -18.23
N SER A 176 -7.31 -2.21 -17.40
CA SER A 176 -8.30 -1.17 -17.73
C SER A 176 -7.62 0.19 -17.96
N THR A 177 -6.67 0.54 -17.11
CA THR A 177 -5.91 1.78 -17.22
C THR A 177 -5.06 1.81 -18.50
N TYR A 178 -4.49 0.69 -18.90
CA TYR A 178 -3.75 0.56 -20.14
C TYR A 178 -4.67 0.70 -21.38
N ASP A 179 -5.82 0.00 -21.37
CA ASP A 179 -6.79 0.04 -22.46
C ASP A 179 -7.35 1.47 -22.66
N GLU A 180 -7.72 2.15 -21.57
CA GLU A 180 -8.15 3.56 -21.58
C GLU A 180 -7.07 4.50 -22.14
N LEU A 181 -5.80 4.24 -21.82
CA LEU A 181 -4.68 5.01 -22.34
C LEU A 181 -4.53 4.78 -23.85
N CYS A 182 -4.58 3.55 -24.34
CA CYS A 182 -4.53 3.23 -25.76
C CYS A 182 -5.68 3.88 -26.54
N ASP A 183 -6.89 3.88 -26.00
CA ASP A 183 -8.07 4.50 -26.63
C ASP A 183 -7.94 6.03 -26.73
N SER A 184 -7.14 6.65 -25.84
CA SER A 184 -6.91 8.11 -25.87
C SER A 184 -5.85 8.55 -26.89
N PHE A 185 -5.05 7.63 -27.43
CA PHE A 185 -4.01 7.88 -28.44
C PHE A 185 -4.31 7.26 -29.82
N GLY A 186 -5.37 6.47 -29.94
CA GLY A 186 -5.82 5.81 -31.18
C GLY A 186 -6.82 6.61 -31.89
#